data_b865598f8878320b5607a661b5fbeb72
#
_entry.id   b865598f8878320b5607a661b5fbeb72
#
_cell.length_a   1.000
_cell.length_b   1.000
_cell.length_c   1.000
_cell.angle_alpha   90.00
_cell.angle_beta   90.00
_cell.angle_gamma   90.00
#
_symmetry.space_group_name_H-M   'P 1'
#
loop_
_entity.id
_entity.type
_entity.pdbx_description
1 polymer ?
#
loop_
_entity_poly.entity_id
_entity_poly.type
_entity_poly.pdbx_seq_one_letter_code
_entity_poly.pdbx_strand_id
1 'polypeptide(L)'
;LIDMGANGLLLGPVFASETHGYDTVDYYRIDSRLGDDAAFDRLIDACRSRGIRVMLDGVFNHVGRSFPAFRDALAGHGHESMFHITRNAGGGVDYRRFEGHPELPELNHDSEEVVRLVTDVMLHWLRRGASAWRLDAAYAVSPAFWTRVLPAVRREFPDVWIMGEVIHGDYPAIVRQSGMDSLTQYELWKAIWSSLESANFYELDWSLKRHNEFLESFAPQTFVGNHDVTRIAS
;
A
#
# COMPACT_ATOMS: atom_id res chain seq x y z
N LEU A 1 -20.61 10.58 -4.38
CA LEU A 1 -19.21 10.99 -4.64
C LEU A 1 -19.14 12.22 -5.53
N ILE A 2 -19.82 12.20 -6.70
CA ILE A 2 -19.79 13.34 -7.64
C ILE A 2 -20.34 14.61 -6.98
N ASP A 3 -21.47 14.54 -6.30
CA ASP A 3 -22.10 15.68 -5.61
C ASP A 3 -21.20 16.26 -4.49
N MET A 4 -20.24 15.47 -4.03
CA MET A 4 -19.21 15.88 -3.07
C MET A 4 -17.94 16.44 -3.76
N GLY A 5 -17.90 16.48 -5.09
CA GLY A 5 -16.73 16.92 -5.85
C GLY A 5 -15.58 15.89 -5.88
N ALA A 6 -15.81 14.63 -5.49
CA ALA A 6 -14.79 13.59 -5.52
C ALA A 6 -14.50 13.16 -6.98
N ASN A 7 -13.22 13.12 -7.35
CA ASN A 7 -12.73 12.68 -8.66
C ASN A 7 -11.84 11.43 -8.58
N GLY A 8 -11.66 10.88 -7.39
CA GLY A 8 -10.92 9.66 -7.12
C GLY A 8 -11.57 8.83 -6.02
N LEU A 9 -11.37 7.53 -6.07
CA LEU A 9 -11.83 6.56 -5.09
C LEU A 9 -10.64 5.68 -4.71
N LEU A 10 -10.18 5.79 -3.46
CA LEU A 10 -9.24 4.85 -2.86
C LEU A 10 -10.04 3.73 -2.20
N LEU A 11 -9.85 2.51 -2.67
CA LEU A 11 -10.39 1.31 -2.04
C LEU A 11 -9.36 0.76 -1.04
N GLY A 12 -9.82 0.31 0.14
CA GLY A 12 -9.03 -0.59 0.96
C GLY A 12 -8.74 -1.90 0.22
N PRO A 13 -7.96 -2.84 0.81
CA PRO A 13 -7.58 -4.06 0.11
C PRO A 13 -8.78 -4.84 -0.40
N VAL A 14 -8.81 -5.13 -1.70
CA VAL A 14 -9.93 -5.82 -2.36
C VAL A 14 -9.63 -7.27 -2.73
N PHE A 15 -8.38 -7.71 -2.55
CA PHE A 15 -7.92 -9.04 -2.95
C PHE A 15 -8.33 -10.11 -1.93
N ALA A 16 -8.45 -11.34 -2.38
CA ALA A 16 -8.77 -12.46 -1.51
C ALA A 16 -7.80 -12.54 -0.33
N SER A 17 -8.32 -12.55 0.88
CA SER A 17 -7.57 -12.47 2.12
C SER A 17 -8.14 -13.42 3.18
N GLU A 18 -7.39 -13.65 4.26
CA GLU A 18 -7.85 -14.52 5.35
C GLU A 18 -8.97 -13.85 6.14
N THR A 19 -8.77 -12.59 6.55
CA THR A 19 -9.70 -11.89 7.46
C THR A 19 -10.04 -10.47 7.03
N HIS A 20 -9.09 -9.53 7.11
CA HIS A 20 -9.36 -8.09 7.04
C HIS A 20 -8.88 -7.41 5.75
N GLY A 21 -8.29 -8.15 4.82
CA GLY A 21 -7.77 -7.58 3.57
C GLY A 21 -6.27 -7.34 3.56
N TYR A 22 -5.66 -7.02 4.71
CA TYR A 22 -4.21 -6.83 4.84
C TYR A 22 -3.44 -8.15 5.03
N ASP A 23 -4.12 -9.28 4.98
CA ASP A 23 -3.60 -10.65 5.04
C ASP A 23 -3.89 -11.41 3.75
N THR A 24 -3.40 -10.86 2.63
CA THR A 24 -3.68 -11.32 1.26
C THR A 24 -3.27 -12.79 1.06
N VAL A 25 -4.14 -13.56 0.42
CA VAL A 25 -3.88 -14.97 0.03
C VAL A 25 -3.87 -15.17 -1.49
N ASP A 26 -4.52 -14.28 -2.26
CA ASP A 26 -4.51 -14.33 -3.72
C ASP A 26 -4.69 -12.92 -4.30
N TYR A 27 -3.63 -12.39 -4.91
CA TYR A 27 -3.62 -11.05 -5.50
C TYR A 27 -4.42 -10.93 -6.81
N TYR A 28 -4.81 -12.06 -7.41
CA TYR A 28 -5.45 -12.05 -8.73
C TYR A 28 -6.97 -12.29 -8.67
N ARG A 29 -7.52 -12.37 -7.48
CA ARG A 29 -8.94 -12.62 -7.24
C ARG A 29 -9.51 -11.59 -6.27
N ILE A 30 -10.68 -11.07 -6.60
CA ILE A 30 -11.46 -10.22 -5.68
C ILE A 30 -11.94 -11.08 -4.49
N ASP A 31 -11.88 -10.54 -3.29
CA ASP A 31 -12.37 -11.20 -2.09
C ASP A 31 -13.88 -11.46 -2.21
N SER A 32 -14.27 -12.70 -2.03
CA SER A 32 -15.67 -13.15 -2.19
C SER A 32 -16.65 -12.46 -1.21
N ARG A 33 -16.14 -11.88 -0.13
CA ARG A 33 -16.94 -11.08 0.83
C ARG A 33 -17.30 -9.70 0.25
N LEU A 34 -16.52 -9.20 -0.70
CA LEU A 34 -16.76 -7.91 -1.38
C LEU A 34 -17.49 -8.07 -2.70
N GLY A 35 -17.37 -9.23 -3.32
CA GLY A 35 -17.98 -9.51 -4.62
C GLY A 35 -17.13 -10.47 -5.46
N ASP A 36 -17.15 -10.21 -6.76
CA ASP A 36 -16.40 -10.98 -7.76
C ASP A 36 -15.73 -10.06 -8.78
N ASP A 37 -15.00 -10.65 -9.69
CA ASP A 37 -14.34 -9.94 -10.78
C ASP A 37 -15.32 -9.13 -11.64
N ALA A 38 -16.52 -9.66 -11.88
CA ALA A 38 -17.55 -8.94 -12.65
C ALA A 38 -18.08 -7.71 -11.86
N ALA A 39 -18.18 -7.79 -10.54
CA ALA A 39 -18.54 -6.65 -9.70
C ALA A 39 -17.44 -5.56 -9.74
N PHE A 40 -16.18 -5.98 -9.73
CA PHE A 40 -15.06 -5.06 -9.89
C PHE A 40 -15.09 -4.36 -11.26
N ASP A 41 -15.28 -5.10 -12.35
CA ASP A 41 -15.35 -4.52 -13.70
C ASP A 41 -16.51 -3.52 -13.82
N ARG A 42 -17.69 -3.84 -13.28
CA ARG A 42 -18.83 -2.89 -13.22
C ARG A 42 -18.49 -1.62 -12.42
N LEU A 43 -17.75 -1.74 -11.31
CA LEU A 43 -17.32 -0.58 -10.53
C LEU A 43 -16.37 0.30 -11.35
N ILE A 44 -15.37 -0.30 -12.00
CA ILE A 44 -14.41 0.41 -12.86
C ILE A 44 -15.13 1.17 -13.97
N ASP A 45 -16.06 0.52 -14.68
CA ASP A 45 -16.83 1.15 -15.76
C ASP A 45 -17.72 2.27 -15.25
N ALA A 46 -18.36 2.09 -14.09
CA ALA A 46 -19.17 3.11 -13.45
C ALA A 46 -18.34 4.33 -13.00
N CYS A 47 -17.15 4.11 -12.49
CA CYS A 47 -16.21 5.17 -12.12
C CYS A 47 -15.69 5.91 -13.36
N ARG A 48 -15.23 5.16 -14.36
CA ARG A 48 -14.70 5.71 -15.62
C ARG A 48 -15.72 6.59 -16.34
N SER A 49 -16.97 6.14 -16.47
CA SER A 49 -18.05 6.91 -17.12
C SER A 49 -18.39 8.22 -16.40
N ARG A 50 -17.93 8.39 -15.16
CA ARG A 50 -18.16 9.58 -14.31
C ARG A 50 -16.90 10.39 -14.05
N GLY A 51 -15.77 10.07 -14.70
CA GLY A 51 -14.50 10.75 -14.50
C GLY A 51 -13.85 10.49 -13.13
N ILE A 52 -14.25 9.41 -12.44
CA ILE A 52 -13.65 9.01 -11.16
C ILE A 52 -12.53 8.02 -11.43
N ARG A 53 -11.34 8.32 -10.93
CA ARG A 53 -10.19 7.40 -10.93
C ARG A 53 -10.27 6.43 -9.75
N VAL A 54 -9.83 5.19 -9.96
CA VAL A 54 -9.81 4.18 -8.90
C VAL A 54 -8.36 3.86 -8.53
N MET A 55 -8.05 4.03 -7.24
CA MET A 55 -6.78 3.65 -6.62
C MET A 55 -7.00 2.38 -5.82
N LEU A 56 -6.14 1.38 -6.03
CA LEU A 56 -6.14 0.15 -5.25
C LEU A 56 -5.10 0.18 -4.13
N ASP A 57 -5.35 -0.59 -3.10
CA ASP A 57 -4.44 -0.77 -1.97
C ASP A 57 -3.58 -2.02 -2.20
N GLY A 58 -2.28 -1.82 -2.33
CA GLY A 58 -1.29 -2.87 -2.57
C GLY A 58 -0.56 -3.25 -1.30
N VAL A 59 -0.95 -4.36 -0.68
CA VAL A 59 -0.29 -4.93 0.49
C VAL A 59 0.89 -5.77 0.01
N PHE A 60 2.06 -5.14 -0.16
CA PHE A 60 3.26 -5.78 -0.75
C PHE A 60 4.43 -5.92 0.23
N ASN A 61 4.25 -5.51 1.49
CA ASN A 61 5.23 -5.77 2.53
C ASN A 61 5.14 -7.20 3.07
N HIS A 62 3.94 -7.73 3.19
CA HIS A 62 3.64 -9.03 3.78
C HIS A 62 2.43 -9.67 3.09
N VAL A 63 2.15 -10.92 3.43
CA VAL A 63 0.99 -11.68 2.94
C VAL A 63 0.29 -12.38 4.11
N GLY A 64 -0.87 -12.96 3.89
CA GLY A 64 -1.52 -13.85 4.84
C GLY A 64 -0.78 -15.18 4.97
N ARG A 65 -0.93 -15.84 6.11
CA ARG A 65 -0.25 -17.09 6.40
C ARG A 65 -0.69 -18.24 5.48
N SER A 66 -1.89 -18.16 4.92
CA SER A 66 -2.40 -19.14 3.94
C SER A 66 -2.00 -18.83 2.50
N PHE A 67 -1.17 -17.79 2.25
CA PHE A 67 -0.65 -17.50 0.92
C PHE A 67 0.06 -18.75 0.36
N PRO A 68 -0.31 -19.23 -0.85
CA PRO A 68 0.17 -20.52 -1.35
C PRO A 68 1.69 -20.64 -1.37
N ALA A 69 2.40 -19.66 -1.92
CA ALA A 69 3.86 -19.67 -1.98
C ALA A 69 4.51 -19.68 -0.59
N PHE A 70 3.89 -19.07 0.44
CA PHE A 70 4.40 -19.15 1.80
C PHE A 70 4.25 -20.55 2.39
N ARG A 71 3.11 -21.21 2.14
CA ARG A 71 2.90 -22.59 2.59
C ARG A 71 3.87 -23.55 1.92
N ASP A 72 4.11 -23.38 0.62
CA ASP A 72 5.08 -24.19 -0.11
C ASP A 72 6.51 -23.95 0.41
N ALA A 73 6.89 -22.71 0.68
CA ALA A 73 8.18 -22.35 1.27
C ALA A 73 8.37 -22.98 2.66
N LEU A 74 7.35 -22.95 3.51
CA LEU A 74 7.41 -23.63 4.83
C LEU A 74 7.59 -25.15 4.70
N ALA A 75 6.94 -25.77 3.71
CA ALA A 75 7.03 -27.19 3.46
C ALA A 75 8.31 -27.63 2.72
N GLY A 76 9.12 -26.68 2.22
CA GLY A 76 10.29 -26.95 1.41
C GLY A 76 9.97 -27.39 -0.02
N HIS A 77 8.83 -26.95 -0.54
CA HIS A 77 8.34 -27.27 -1.89
C HIS A 77 8.62 -26.17 -2.92
N GLY A 78 9.46 -25.18 -2.58
CA GLY A 78 9.80 -24.04 -3.41
C GLY A 78 9.43 -22.70 -2.79
N HIS A 79 9.73 -21.62 -3.49
CA HIS A 79 9.42 -20.25 -3.09
C HIS A 79 10.13 -19.73 -1.82
N GLU A 80 11.12 -20.46 -1.29
CA GLU A 80 11.87 -20.04 -0.10
C GLU A 80 12.54 -18.67 -0.30
N SER A 81 12.92 -18.33 -1.53
CA SER A 81 13.52 -17.03 -1.86
C SER A 81 12.57 -15.86 -1.61
N MET A 82 11.25 -16.10 -1.62
CA MET A 82 10.24 -15.05 -1.41
C MET A 82 10.09 -14.60 0.04
N PHE A 83 10.67 -15.34 0.99
CA PHE A 83 10.46 -15.11 2.42
C PHE A 83 11.78 -15.20 3.19
N HIS A 84 11.84 -14.58 4.37
CA HIS A 84 12.96 -14.72 5.30
C HIS A 84 12.69 -15.91 6.23
N ILE A 85 12.97 -17.12 5.78
CA ILE A 85 12.77 -18.36 6.55
C ILE A 85 14.10 -18.83 7.15
N THR A 86 14.09 -19.15 8.43
CA THR A 86 15.21 -19.76 9.15
C THR A 86 14.81 -21.15 9.65
N ARG A 87 15.64 -22.15 9.35
CA ARG A 87 15.46 -23.53 9.84
C ARG A 87 16.56 -23.84 10.87
N ASN A 88 16.16 -24.26 12.06
CA ASN A 88 17.13 -24.64 13.08
C ASN A 88 17.48 -26.13 13.01
N ALA A 89 18.58 -26.53 13.67
CA ALA A 89 19.07 -27.91 13.65
C ALA A 89 18.07 -28.93 14.27
N GLY A 90 17.13 -28.48 15.09
CA GLY A 90 16.07 -29.30 15.69
C GLY A 90 14.82 -29.42 14.83
N GLY A 91 14.85 -28.98 13.57
CA GLY A 91 13.70 -29.04 12.63
C GLY A 91 12.66 -27.94 12.83
N GLY A 92 12.86 -27.00 13.75
CA GLY A 92 12.01 -25.85 13.92
C GLY A 92 12.16 -24.87 12.76
N VAL A 93 11.06 -24.26 12.35
CA VAL A 93 11.01 -23.24 11.30
C VAL A 93 10.54 -21.93 11.90
N ASP A 94 11.30 -20.86 11.68
CA ASP A 94 10.92 -19.50 12.00
C ASP A 94 10.99 -18.62 10.75
N TYR A 95 10.27 -17.52 10.75
CA TYR A 95 10.20 -16.59 9.62
C TYR A 95 10.02 -15.16 10.11
N ARG A 96 10.44 -14.23 9.28
CA ARG A 96 10.23 -12.81 9.54
C ARG A 96 8.76 -12.45 9.36
N ARG A 97 8.26 -11.59 10.25
CA ARG A 97 6.85 -11.22 10.31
C ARG A 97 6.70 -9.72 10.52
N PHE A 98 5.69 -9.16 9.88
CA PHE A 98 5.40 -7.75 9.99
C PHE A 98 4.99 -7.38 11.42
N GLU A 99 5.70 -6.45 12.04
CA GLU A 99 5.46 -5.92 13.40
C GLU A 99 5.24 -6.99 14.48
N GLY A 100 5.82 -8.17 14.28
CA GLY A 100 5.70 -9.29 15.22
C GLY A 100 4.45 -10.14 15.08
N HIS A 101 3.57 -9.85 14.13
CA HIS A 101 2.34 -10.57 13.85
C HIS A 101 2.61 -11.91 13.14
N PRO A 102 2.39 -13.08 13.79
CA PRO A 102 2.72 -14.37 13.19
C PRO A 102 1.85 -14.75 12.00
N GLU A 103 0.71 -14.12 11.83
CA GLU A 103 -0.21 -14.27 10.69
C GLU A 103 0.22 -13.48 9.45
N LEU A 104 1.21 -12.58 9.57
CA LEU A 104 1.66 -11.68 8.51
C LEU A 104 3.15 -11.92 8.15
N PRO A 105 3.48 -13.02 7.44
CA PRO A 105 4.84 -13.26 6.98
C PRO A 105 5.28 -12.19 5.98
N GLU A 106 6.47 -11.58 6.26
CA GLU A 106 7.07 -10.58 5.38
C GLU A 106 7.60 -11.21 4.09
N LEU A 107 7.41 -10.51 2.99
CA LEU A 107 8.04 -10.81 1.70
C LEU A 107 9.52 -10.38 1.73
N ASN A 108 10.37 -11.17 1.08
CA ASN A 108 11.78 -10.84 0.88
C ASN A 108 11.93 -9.90 -0.33
N HIS A 109 12.02 -8.61 -0.09
CA HIS A 109 12.13 -7.58 -1.13
C HIS A 109 13.45 -7.63 -1.92
N ASP A 110 14.44 -8.41 -1.49
CA ASP A 110 15.66 -8.67 -2.27
C ASP A 110 15.44 -9.75 -3.35
N SER A 111 14.37 -10.54 -3.25
CA SER A 111 14.04 -11.62 -4.18
C SER A 111 13.53 -11.11 -5.52
N GLU A 112 14.13 -11.62 -6.61
CA GLU A 112 13.62 -11.38 -7.97
C GLU A 112 12.21 -11.95 -8.19
N GLU A 113 11.86 -13.00 -7.45
CA GLU A 113 10.53 -13.60 -7.50
C GLU A 113 9.47 -12.66 -6.93
N VAL A 114 9.79 -11.98 -5.83
CA VAL A 114 8.91 -10.95 -5.23
C VAL A 114 8.80 -9.72 -6.14
N VAL A 115 9.90 -9.27 -6.74
CA VAL A 115 9.86 -8.17 -7.72
C VAL A 115 8.94 -8.49 -8.89
N ARG A 116 9.05 -9.70 -9.46
CA ARG A 116 8.16 -10.14 -10.54
C ARG A 116 6.71 -10.21 -10.09
N LEU A 117 6.43 -10.86 -8.94
CA LEU A 117 5.08 -10.96 -8.40
C LEU A 117 4.43 -9.58 -8.27
N VAL A 118 5.10 -8.64 -7.58
CA VAL A 118 4.54 -7.31 -7.33
C VAL A 118 4.34 -6.53 -8.63
N THR A 119 5.30 -6.60 -9.56
CA THR A 119 5.18 -5.98 -10.88
C THR A 119 3.98 -6.53 -11.64
N ASP A 120 3.83 -7.85 -11.70
CA ASP A 120 2.76 -8.52 -12.44
C ASP A 120 1.38 -8.22 -11.84
N VAL A 121 1.27 -8.21 -10.52
CA VAL A 121 0.02 -7.81 -9.82
C VAL A 121 -0.36 -6.38 -10.14
N MET A 122 0.59 -5.43 -10.04
CA MET A 122 0.32 -4.03 -10.35
C MET A 122 -0.14 -3.85 -11.80
N LEU A 123 0.53 -4.48 -12.75
CA LEU A 123 0.17 -4.43 -14.17
C LEU A 123 -1.19 -5.09 -14.44
N HIS A 124 -1.48 -6.23 -13.82
CA HIS A 124 -2.74 -6.94 -13.99
C HIS A 124 -3.95 -6.04 -13.69
N TRP A 125 -3.94 -5.37 -12.55
CA TRP A 125 -5.08 -4.54 -12.14
C TRP A 125 -5.15 -3.20 -12.86
N LEU A 126 -4.00 -2.64 -13.26
CA LEU A 126 -3.99 -1.45 -14.13
C LEU A 126 -4.58 -1.77 -15.51
N ARG A 127 -4.28 -2.92 -16.10
CA ARG A 127 -4.92 -3.41 -17.34
C ARG A 127 -6.42 -3.60 -17.18
N ARG A 128 -6.89 -3.93 -15.98
CA ARG A 128 -8.32 -4.03 -15.64
C ARG A 128 -8.96 -2.69 -15.31
N GLY A 129 -8.23 -1.59 -15.40
CA GLY A 129 -8.75 -0.22 -15.34
C GLY A 129 -8.57 0.50 -14.01
N ALA A 130 -7.83 -0.06 -13.06
CA ALA A 130 -7.30 0.74 -11.96
C ALA A 130 -6.41 1.86 -12.52
N SER A 131 -6.35 2.98 -11.82
CA SER A 131 -5.61 4.17 -12.27
C SER A 131 -4.41 4.50 -11.40
N ALA A 132 -4.34 3.91 -10.21
CA ALA A 132 -3.37 4.29 -9.19
C ALA A 132 -3.19 3.18 -8.15
N TRP A 133 -2.12 3.28 -7.38
CA TRP A 133 -1.81 2.40 -6.25
C TRP A 133 -1.48 3.19 -4.98
N ARG A 134 -2.10 2.82 -3.86
CA ARG A 134 -1.57 3.04 -2.52
C ARG A 134 -0.70 1.83 -2.17
N LEU A 135 0.49 2.05 -1.71
CA LEU A 135 1.41 1.00 -1.25
C LEU A 135 1.34 0.96 0.28
N ASP A 136 0.68 -0.06 0.80
CA ASP A 136 0.54 -0.31 2.23
C ASP A 136 1.89 -0.52 2.91
N ALA A 137 2.05 -0.02 4.13
CA ALA A 137 3.28 -0.14 4.93
C ALA A 137 4.56 0.18 4.13
N ALA A 138 4.51 1.17 3.21
CA ALA A 138 5.65 1.52 2.38
C ALA A 138 6.88 1.98 3.20
N TYR A 139 6.69 2.44 4.43
CA TYR A 139 7.75 2.74 5.38
C TYR A 139 8.57 1.50 5.79
N ALA A 140 8.00 0.31 5.72
CA ALA A 140 8.67 -0.94 6.05
C ALA A 140 9.42 -1.57 4.86
N VAL A 141 9.18 -1.07 3.64
CA VAL A 141 9.79 -1.58 2.41
C VAL A 141 10.91 -0.65 1.96
N SER A 142 12.10 -1.22 1.68
CA SER A 142 13.23 -0.42 1.16
C SER A 142 12.86 0.34 -0.11
N PRO A 143 13.15 1.65 -0.21
CA PRO A 143 12.96 2.41 -1.46
C PRO A 143 13.63 1.76 -2.68
N ALA A 144 14.75 1.07 -2.49
CA ALA A 144 15.46 0.36 -3.55
C ALA A 144 14.63 -0.77 -4.20
N PHE A 145 13.71 -1.40 -3.47
CA PHE A 145 12.78 -2.37 -4.03
C PHE A 145 11.89 -1.73 -5.11
N TRP A 146 11.35 -0.55 -4.82
CA TRP A 146 10.45 0.15 -5.72
C TRP A 146 11.15 0.61 -7.01
N THR A 147 12.46 0.92 -6.95
CA THR A 147 13.22 1.23 -8.18
C THR A 147 13.38 0.03 -9.12
N ARG A 148 13.13 -1.19 -8.65
CA ARG A 148 13.11 -2.41 -9.47
C ARG A 148 11.72 -2.71 -10.04
N VAL A 149 10.65 -2.30 -9.35
CA VAL A 149 9.25 -2.56 -9.71
C VAL A 149 8.67 -1.44 -10.60
N LEU A 150 8.72 -0.20 -10.11
CA LEU A 150 7.99 0.93 -10.71
C LEU A 150 8.39 1.27 -12.15
N PRO A 151 9.66 1.14 -12.59
CA PRO A 151 10.01 1.42 -13.98
C PRO A 151 9.30 0.50 -14.99
N ALA A 152 9.05 -0.76 -14.64
CA ALA A 152 8.31 -1.68 -15.51
C ALA A 152 6.82 -1.29 -15.57
N VAL A 153 6.23 -0.92 -14.44
CA VAL A 153 4.84 -0.46 -14.36
C VAL A 153 4.64 0.83 -15.15
N ARG A 154 5.52 1.82 -14.98
CA ARG A 154 5.42 3.12 -15.67
C ARG A 154 5.69 3.03 -17.16
N ARG A 155 6.44 2.04 -17.63
CA ARG A 155 6.66 1.82 -19.08
C ARG A 155 5.35 1.52 -19.79
N GLU A 156 4.45 0.77 -19.17
CA GLU A 156 3.14 0.42 -19.73
C GLU A 156 2.06 1.46 -19.36
N PHE A 157 2.15 2.00 -18.15
CA PHE A 157 1.20 2.99 -17.63
C PHE A 157 1.94 4.25 -17.15
N PRO A 158 2.35 5.13 -18.07
CA PRO A 158 3.18 6.31 -17.73
C PRO A 158 2.48 7.29 -16.78
N ASP A 159 1.16 7.35 -16.81
CA ASP A 159 0.35 8.26 -15.98
C ASP A 159 -0.15 7.63 -14.67
N VAL A 160 0.35 6.44 -14.31
CA VAL A 160 -0.03 5.79 -13.06
C VAL A 160 0.43 6.62 -11.86
N TRP A 161 -0.49 6.89 -10.93
CA TRP A 161 -0.16 7.56 -9.67
C TRP A 161 0.18 6.53 -8.60
N ILE A 162 1.33 6.68 -7.97
CA ILE A 162 1.83 5.78 -6.93
C ILE A 162 1.98 6.55 -5.62
N MET A 163 1.21 6.19 -4.62
CA MET A 163 1.25 6.77 -3.28
C MET A 163 1.76 5.73 -2.27
N GLY A 164 2.76 6.06 -1.49
CA GLY A 164 3.23 5.22 -0.39
C GLY A 164 2.61 5.63 0.95
N GLU A 165 2.21 4.65 1.74
CA GLU A 165 1.92 4.90 3.14
C GLU A 165 3.23 5.04 3.91
N VAL A 166 3.49 6.24 4.41
CA VAL A 166 4.64 6.55 5.26
C VAL A 166 4.15 7.37 6.45
N ILE A 167 4.51 6.94 7.65
CA ILE A 167 4.04 7.54 8.90
C ILE A 167 5.03 8.60 9.40
N HIS A 168 6.33 8.40 9.16
CA HIS A 168 7.40 9.30 9.58
C HIS A 168 8.66 9.11 8.71
N GLY A 169 9.60 10.03 8.81
CA GLY A 169 10.90 9.94 8.15
C GLY A 169 11.23 11.13 7.26
N ASP A 170 12.24 10.97 6.40
CA ASP A 170 12.60 11.95 5.38
C ASP A 170 11.76 11.72 4.12
N TYR A 171 10.55 12.29 4.11
CA TYR A 171 9.58 12.15 3.01
C TYR A 171 10.18 12.50 1.63
N PRO A 172 10.87 13.65 1.46
CA PRO A 172 11.50 13.97 0.17
C PRO A 172 12.55 12.96 -0.27
N ALA A 173 13.34 12.40 0.67
CA ALA A 173 14.32 11.38 0.33
C ALA A 173 13.65 10.07 -0.09
N ILE A 174 12.59 9.65 0.60
CA ILE A 174 11.83 8.44 0.26
C ILE A 174 11.26 8.56 -1.16
N VAL A 175 10.60 9.67 -1.50
CA VAL A 175 10.04 9.90 -2.85
C VAL A 175 11.14 9.84 -3.91
N ARG A 176 12.25 10.57 -3.72
CA ARG A 176 13.36 10.57 -4.68
C ARG A 176 13.98 9.20 -4.89
N GLN A 177 14.11 8.41 -3.82
CA GLN A 177 14.76 7.11 -3.85
C GLN A 177 13.85 5.99 -4.35
N SER A 178 12.54 6.08 -4.11
CA SER A 178 11.58 5.05 -4.50
C SER A 178 10.98 5.25 -5.88
N GLY A 179 10.87 6.51 -6.33
CA GLY A 179 10.13 6.88 -7.53
C GLY A 179 8.60 6.94 -7.35
N MET A 180 8.12 6.99 -6.10
CA MET A 180 6.70 7.26 -5.80
C MET A 180 6.35 8.71 -6.11
N ASP A 181 5.07 9.00 -6.37
CA ASP A 181 4.57 10.34 -6.67
C ASP A 181 4.11 11.09 -5.41
N SER A 182 3.70 10.33 -4.39
CA SER A 182 3.11 10.89 -3.17
C SER A 182 3.33 9.98 -1.96
N LEU A 183 3.23 10.59 -0.78
CA LEU A 183 3.23 9.89 0.52
C LEU A 183 2.10 10.44 1.40
N THR A 184 1.62 9.61 2.33
CA THR A 184 0.61 9.99 3.32
C THR A 184 1.17 10.99 4.33
N GLN A 185 0.46 12.10 4.57
CA GLN A 185 0.92 13.20 5.43
C GLN A 185 0.41 13.05 6.86
N TYR A 186 0.92 12.08 7.61
CA TYR A 186 0.54 11.83 9.00
C TYR A 186 0.96 12.96 9.96
N GLU A 187 2.06 13.65 9.70
CA GLU A 187 2.51 14.79 10.52
C GLU A 187 1.47 15.91 10.52
N LEU A 188 0.92 16.26 9.35
CA LEU A 188 -0.10 17.30 9.24
C LEU A 188 -1.44 16.83 9.84
N TRP A 189 -1.84 15.59 9.59
CA TRP A 189 -3.02 15.00 10.23
C TRP A 189 -2.94 15.13 11.76
N LYS A 190 -1.83 14.71 12.36
CA LYS A 190 -1.62 14.74 13.80
C LYS A 190 -1.66 16.17 14.33
N ALA A 191 -1.04 17.12 13.63
CA ALA A 191 -1.02 18.54 14.02
C ALA A 191 -2.42 19.18 13.94
N ILE A 192 -3.23 18.83 12.94
CA ILE A 192 -4.63 19.31 12.83
C ILE A 192 -5.42 18.80 14.02
N TRP A 193 -5.40 17.49 14.28
CA TRP A 193 -6.15 16.86 15.36
C TRP A 193 -5.74 17.41 16.74
N SER A 194 -4.45 17.39 17.07
CA SER A 194 -3.97 17.85 18.40
C SER A 194 -4.21 19.34 18.62
N SER A 195 -4.15 20.17 17.58
CA SER A 195 -4.41 21.61 17.68
C SER A 195 -5.87 21.92 17.96
N LEU A 196 -6.79 21.13 17.40
CA LEU A 196 -8.23 21.27 17.70
C LEU A 196 -8.55 20.85 19.12
N GLU A 197 -7.94 19.76 19.61
CA GLU A 197 -8.17 19.25 20.96
C GLU A 197 -7.60 20.18 22.05
N SER A 198 -6.37 20.67 21.85
CA SER A 198 -5.64 21.47 22.85
C SER A 198 -5.86 22.98 22.73
N ALA A 199 -6.53 23.45 21.66
CA ALA A 199 -6.63 24.88 21.28
C ALA A 199 -5.25 25.55 21.13
N ASN A 200 -4.20 24.78 20.79
CA ASN A 200 -2.82 25.24 20.63
C ASN A 200 -2.37 25.01 19.18
N PHE A 201 -2.18 26.10 18.43
CA PHE A 201 -1.89 26.07 17.00
C PHE A 201 -0.40 26.14 16.64
N TYR A 202 0.52 26.14 17.59
CA TYR A 202 1.96 26.19 17.29
C TYR A 202 2.44 24.94 16.53
N GLU A 203 1.94 23.77 16.89
CA GLU A 203 2.25 22.52 16.18
C GLU A 203 1.72 22.53 14.75
N LEU A 204 0.51 23.07 14.55
CA LEU A 204 -0.07 23.20 13.21
C LEU A 204 0.72 24.19 12.33
N ASP A 205 1.13 25.34 12.88
CA ASP A 205 1.97 26.32 12.16
C ASP A 205 3.28 25.70 11.71
N TRP A 206 3.93 24.93 12.59
CA TRP A 206 5.17 24.22 12.27
C TRP A 206 4.94 23.15 11.18
N SER A 207 3.89 22.33 11.31
CA SER A 207 3.57 21.29 10.34
C SER A 207 3.17 21.82 8.98
N LEU A 208 2.52 22.99 8.92
CA LEU A 208 2.21 23.67 7.66
C LEU A 208 3.48 24.20 6.97
N LYS A 209 4.48 24.69 7.71
CA LYS A 209 5.78 25.06 7.15
C LYS A 209 6.48 23.84 6.53
N ARG A 210 6.52 22.72 7.24
CA ARG A 210 7.06 21.46 6.70
C ARG A 210 6.27 20.95 5.50
N HIS A 211 4.94 21.09 5.51
CA HIS A 211 4.11 20.73 4.37
C HIS A 211 4.51 21.54 3.11
N ASN A 212 4.76 22.85 3.26
CA ASN A 212 5.23 23.68 2.16
C ASN A 212 6.62 23.25 1.63
N GLU A 213 7.53 22.83 2.51
CA GLU A 213 8.82 22.23 2.10
C GLU A 213 8.61 20.94 1.29
N PHE A 214 7.65 20.10 1.67
CA PHE A 214 7.34 18.88 0.90
C PHE A 214 6.81 19.19 -0.49
N LEU A 215 5.98 20.24 -0.64
CA LEU A 215 5.43 20.66 -1.92
C LEU A 215 6.51 21.09 -2.94
N GLU A 216 7.72 21.41 -2.50
CA GLU A 216 8.87 21.65 -3.39
C GLU A 216 9.36 20.36 -4.06
N SER A 217 9.05 19.20 -3.49
CA SER A 217 9.53 17.88 -3.94
C SER A 217 8.44 16.98 -4.49
N PHE A 218 7.25 16.98 -3.88
CA PHE A 218 6.12 16.12 -4.25
C PHE A 218 4.80 16.67 -3.71
N ALA A 219 3.66 16.14 -4.16
CA ALA A 219 2.34 16.50 -3.63
C ALA A 219 1.94 15.51 -2.52
N PRO A 220 1.99 15.87 -1.23
CA PRO A 220 1.61 14.99 -0.14
C PRO A 220 0.12 14.65 -0.16
N GLN A 221 -0.22 13.41 0.18
CA GLN A 221 -1.60 12.99 0.41
C GLN A 221 -2.04 13.47 1.79
N THR A 222 -2.80 14.57 1.84
CA THR A 222 -3.34 15.13 3.08
C THR A 222 -4.69 14.51 3.42
N PHE A 223 -4.97 14.38 4.71
CA PHE A 223 -6.23 13.84 5.21
C PHE A 223 -6.52 14.36 6.63
N VAL A 224 -7.77 14.32 7.05
CA VAL A 224 -8.21 14.63 8.42
C VAL A 224 -8.59 13.37 9.20
N GLY A 225 -8.59 12.22 8.55
CA GLY A 225 -8.83 10.90 9.11
C GLY A 225 -8.74 9.82 8.02
N ASN A 226 -8.42 8.61 8.41
CA ASN A 226 -8.42 7.41 7.57
C ASN A 226 -8.96 6.22 8.40
N HIS A 227 -8.75 4.99 7.93
CA HIS A 227 -9.23 3.79 8.63
C HIS A 227 -8.36 3.37 9.83
N ASP A 228 -7.14 3.91 9.95
CA ASP A 228 -6.19 3.57 11.03
C ASP A 228 -6.23 4.55 12.20
N VAL A 229 -6.95 5.66 12.06
CA VAL A 229 -7.00 6.71 13.07
C VAL A 229 -8.43 7.08 13.45
N THR A 230 -8.57 7.61 14.65
CA THR A 230 -9.86 8.11 15.17
C THR A 230 -10.44 9.18 14.24
N ARG A 231 -11.76 9.16 14.05
CA ARG A 231 -12.46 10.19 13.29
C ARG A 231 -12.28 11.55 13.96
N ILE A 232 -12.03 12.59 13.16
CA ILE A 232 -11.80 13.95 13.67
C ILE A 232 -13.03 14.53 14.41
N ALA A 233 -14.22 14.00 14.13
CA ALA A 233 -15.49 14.44 14.74
C ALA A 233 -16.00 13.52 15.87
N SER A 234 -15.17 12.58 16.38
CA SER A 234 -15.56 11.65 17.45
C SER A 234 -15.01 12.05 18.81
#